data_fa5d4cdb4baf117b52af95d0797b0cbc
#
_entry.id   fa5d4cdb4baf117b52af95d0797b0cbc
#
_cell.length_a   1.000
_cell.length_b   1.000
_cell.length_c   1.000
_cell.angle_alpha   90.00
_cell.angle_beta   90.00
_cell.angle_gamma   90.00
#
_symmetry.space_group_name_H-M   'P 1'
#
loop_
_entity.id
_entity.type
_entity.pdbx_description
1 polymer ?
#
loop_
_entity_poly.entity_id
_entity_poly.type
_entity_poly.pdbx_seq_one_letter_code
_entity_poly.pdbx_strand_id
1 'polypeptide(L)'
;ILKSLARVSRLGLHHAQEIGPHYALTLREWRARFWSRIDDVRAQGFDERFIRMWDLYLAYCEAAFQEGHIGNVQLMFTKPACRIRATRPASRVPSKWSAISPLSRTI
;
A
#
# COMPACT_ATOMS: atom_id res chain seq x y z
N ILE A 1 10.19 4.62 10.59
CA ILE A 1 10.00 3.15 10.65
C ILE A 1 11.23 2.42 10.11
N LEU A 2 11.67 2.62 8.84
CA LEU A 2 12.80 1.88 8.24
C LEU A 2 14.12 2.13 8.95
N LYS A 3 14.42 3.40 9.30
CA LYS A 3 15.63 3.74 10.08
C LYS A 3 15.61 3.10 11.48
N SER A 4 14.45 3.03 12.12
CA SER A 4 14.30 2.38 13.44
C SER A 4 14.51 0.87 13.32
N LEU A 5 13.92 0.22 12.32
CA LEU A 5 14.12 -1.21 12.06
C LEU A 5 15.59 -1.55 11.80
N ALA A 6 16.29 -0.76 10.99
CA ALA A 6 17.71 -0.97 10.70
C ALA A 6 18.62 -0.81 11.94
N ARG A 7 18.21 0.01 12.92
CA ARG A 7 18.99 0.23 14.16
C ARG A 7 18.78 -0.87 15.20
N VAL A 8 17.59 -1.42 15.30
CA VAL A 8 17.21 -2.36 16.38
C VAL A 8 17.11 -3.81 15.91
N SER A 9 17.23 -4.07 14.60
CA SER A 9 17.14 -5.42 14.06
C SER A 9 18.21 -5.67 13.00
N ARG A 10 18.47 -6.96 12.74
CA ARG A 10 19.34 -7.42 11.64
C ARG A 10 18.54 -7.69 10.36
N LEU A 11 17.34 -7.12 10.23
CA LEU A 11 16.51 -7.25 9.04
C LEU A 11 17.05 -6.37 7.92
N GLY A 12 17.27 -6.97 6.74
CA GLY A 12 17.59 -6.25 5.51
C GLY A 12 16.34 -6.03 4.67
N LEU A 13 16.17 -4.82 4.12
CA LEU A 13 15.13 -4.57 3.13
C LEU A 13 15.51 -5.27 1.82
N HIS A 14 14.73 -6.27 1.42
CA HIS A 14 14.95 -7.04 0.21
C HIS A 14 14.20 -6.47 -0.99
N HIS A 15 12.96 -6.04 -0.78
CA HIS A 15 12.09 -5.52 -1.83
C HIS A 15 11.18 -4.44 -1.31
N ALA A 16 10.91 -3.42 -2.14
CA ALA A 16 9.93 -2.37 -1.91
C ALA A 16 9.13 -2.15 -3.18
N GLN A 17 7.80 -2.25 -3.09
CA GLN A 17 6.90 -2.05 -4.21
C GLN A 17 5.85 -1.01 -3.85
N GLU A 18 5.71 0.02 -4.67
CA GLU A 18 4.64 1.00 -4.54
C GLU A 18 3.38 0.46 -5.20
N ILE A 19 2.30 0.37 -4.45
CA ILE A 19 1.01 -0.16 -4.89
C ILE A 19 -0.13 0.87 -4.83
N GLY A 20 0.21 2.13 -4.57
CA GLY A 20 -0.75 3.24 -4.49
C GLY A 20 -1.69 3.35 -5.69
N PRO A 21 -1.19 3.36 -6.95
CA PRO A 21 -2.05 3.41 -8.14
C PRO A 21 -3.02 2.23 -8.24
N HIS A 22 -2.59 1.03 -7.85
CA HIS A 22 -3.47 -0.15 -7.80
C HIS A 22 -4.54 -0.02 -6.71
N TYR A 23 -4.20 0.66 -5.61
CA TYR A 23 -5.13 0.88 -4.52
C TYR A 23 -6.26 1.86 -4.91
N ALA A 24 -5.97 2.85 -5.75
CA ALA A 24 -6.99 3.73 -6.34
C ALA A 24 -8.04 2.94 -7.13
N LEU A 25 -7.61 1.98 -7.94
CA LEU A 25 -8.54 1.10 -8.68
C LEU A 25 -9.41 0.26 -7.72
N THR A 26 -8.82 -0.26 -6.64
CA THR A 26 -9.55 -1.02 -5.63
C THR A 26 -10.64 -0.17 -4.96
N LEU A 27 -10.32 1.09 -4.61
CA LEU A 27 -11.29 2.02 -4.01
C LEU A 27 -12.43 2.35 -4.96
N ARG A 28 -12.14 2.52 -6.25
CA ARG A 28 -13.16 2.70 -7.29
C ARG A 28 -14.11 1.51 -7.36
N GLU A 29 -13.58 0.29 -7.36
CA GLU A 29 -14.37 -0.94 -7.36
C GLU A 29 -15.22 -1.07 -6.08
N TRP A 30 -14.67 -0.72 -4.93
CA TRP A 30 -15.44 -0.73 -3.68
C TRP A 30 -16.58 0.27 -3.71
N ARG A 31 -16.34 1.47 -4.25
CA ARG A 31 -17.38 2.50 -4.42
C ARG A 31 -18.48 2.02 -5.37
N ALA A 32 -18.13 1.40 -6.49
CA ALA A 32 -19.10 0.84 -7.42
C ALA A 32 -19.95 -0.25 -6.77
N ARG A 33 -19.31 -1.16 -6.01
CA ARG A 33 -20.03 -2.21 -5.25
C ARG A 33 -20.93 -1.64 -4.16
N PHE A 34 -20.49 -0.62 -3.46
CA PHE A 34 -21.29 0.07 -2.44
C PHE A 34 -22.59 0.59 -3.06
N TRP A 35 -22.50 1.28 -4.19
CA TRP A 35 -23.68 1.79 -4.90
C TRP A 35 -24.57 0.69 -5.46
N SER A 36 -24.00 -0.40 -5.97
CA SER A 36 -24.79 -1.53 -6.48
C SER A 36 -25.58 -2.26 -5.38
N ARG A 37 -25.22 -2.07 -4.11
CA ARG A 37 -25.87 -2.69 -2.95
C ARG A 37 -26.50 -1.66 -2.01
N ILE A 38 -26.83 -0.49 -2.53
CA ILE A 38 -27.30 0.62 -1.68
C ILE A 38 -28.61 0.32 -0.96
N ASP A 39 -29.49 -0.45 -1.57
CA ASP A 39 -30.77 -0.84 -0.95
C ASP A 39 -30.54 -1.80 0.23
N ASP A 40 -29.54 -2.66 0.17
CA ASP A 40 -29.15 -3.52 1.28
C ASP A 40 -28.60 -2.67 2.45
N VAL A 41 -27.86 -1.61 2.15
CA VAL A 41 -27.32 -0.68 3.15
C VAL A 41 -28.47 0.04 3.87
N ARG A 42 -29.46 0.51 3.12
CA ARG A 42 -30.67 1.13 3.67
C ARG A 42 -31.49 0.15 4.52
N ALA A 43 -31.61 -1.09 4.04
CA ALA A 43 -32.33 -2.15 4.78
C ALA A 43 -31.68 -2.49 6.14
N GLN A 44 -30.37 -2.27 6.28
CA GLN A 44 -29.65 -2.41 7.55
C GLN A 44 -29.85 -1.22 8.51
N GLY A 45 -30.60 -0.20 8.11
CA GLY A 45 -30.90 0.97 8.94
C GLY A 45 -29.92 2.13 8.82
N PHE A 46 -28.99 2.10 7.86
CA PHE A 46 -28.10 3.24 7.61
C PHE A 46 -28.85 4.35 6.87
N ASP A 47 -28.70 5.58 7.36
CA ASP A 47 -29.36 6.75 6.82
C ASP A 47 -28.62 7.37 5.62
N GLU A 48 -29.28 8.30 4.94
CA GLU A 48 -28.71 9.01 3.78
C GLU A 48 -27.47 9.85 4.14
N ARG A 49 -27.32 10.27 5.39
CA ARG A 49 -26.13 10.98 5.87
C ARG A 49 -24.92 10.04 5.89
N PHE A 50 -25.10 8.83 6.40
CA PHE A 50 -24.07 7.80 6.37
C PHE A 50 -23.67 7.46 4.92
N ILE A 51 -24.65 7.25 4.03
CA ILE A 51 -24.42 6.91 2.63
C ILE A 51 -23.58 7.98 1.94
N ARG A 52 -23.95 9.27 2.07
CA ARG A 52 -23.19 10.39 1.48
C ARG A 52 -21.79 10.52 2.06
N MET A 53 -21.64 10.33 3.37
CA MET A 53 -20.35 10.40 4.03
C MET A 53 -19.42 9.28 3.57
N TRP A 54 -19.94 8.08 3.42
CA TRP A 54 -19.16 6.92 2.97
C TRP A 54 -18.76 7.03 1.50
N ASP A 55 -19.67 7.48 0.64
CA ASP A 55 -19.37 7.75 -0.77
C ASP A 55 -18.29 8.82 -0.93
N LEU A 56 -18.40 9.93 -0.19
CA LEU A 56 -17.39 10.98 -0.18
C LEU A 56 -16.02 10.46 0.30
N TYR A 57 -16.01 9.64 1.36
CA TYR A 57 -14.78 9.05 1.90
C TYR A 57 -14.07 8.18 0.85
N LEU A 58 -14.80 7.29 0.17
CA LEU A 58 -14.22 6.42 -0.87
C LEU A 58 -13.71 7.25 -2.06
N ALA A 59 -14.47 8.26 -2.51
CA ALA A 59 -14.06 9.15 -3.59
C ALA A 59 -12.82 9.97 -3.22
N TYR A 60 -12.76 10.49 -2.01
CA TYR A 60 -11.62 11.25 -1.50
C TYR A 60 -10.35 10.39 -1.45
N CYS A 61 -10.45 9.18 -0.90
CA CYS A 61 -9.32 8.27 -0.85
C CYS A 61 -8.85 7.86 -2.25
N GLU A 62 -9.78 7.57 -3.18
CA GLU A 62 -9.45 7.27 -4.58
C GLU A 62 -8.64 8.40 -5.22
N ALA A 63 -9.14 9.64 -5.11
CA ALA A 63 -8.47 10.82 -5.66
C ALA A 63 -7.07 11.04 -5.04
N ALA A 64 -6.94 10.86 -3.73
CA ALA A 64 -5.67 11.05 -3.02
C ALA A 64 -4.60 10.04 -3.46
N PHE A 65 -4.98 8.79 -3.77
CA PHE A 65 -4.06 7.79 -4.34
C PHE A 65 -3.75 8.07 -5.82
N GLN A 66 -4.73 8.53 -6.62
CA GLN A 66 -4.52 8.88 -8.02
C GLN A 66 -3.54 10.05 -8.18
N GLU A 67 -3.70 11.09 -7.36
CA GLU A 67 -2.83 12.28 -7.38
C GLU A 67 -1.50 12.06 -6.66
N GLY A 68 -1.28 10.89 -6.05
CA GLY A 68 -0.04 10.57 -5.33
C GLY A 68 0.16 11.36 -4.04
N HIS A 69 -0.89 11.98 -3.49
CA HIS A 69 -0.83 12.65 -2.19
C HIS A 69 -0.63 11.65 -1.05
N ILE A 70 -1.17 10.45 -1.21
CA ILE A 70 -0.93 9.30 -0.32
C ILE A 70 -0.40 8.13 -1.14
N GLY A 71 0.40 7.30 -0.51
CA GLY A 71 0.97 6.11 -1.13
C GLY A 71 0.83 4.90 -0.22
N ASN A 72 0.87 3.73 -0.84
CA ASN A 72 0.91 2.47 -0.13
C ASN A 72 2.09 1.64 -0.65
N VAL A 73 2.95 1.18 0.27
CA VAL A 73 4.19 0.48 -0.09
C VAL A 73 4.22 -0.88 0.58
N GLN A 74 4.42 -1.91 -0.20
CA GLN A 74 4.71 -3.25 0.27
C GLN A 74 6.22 -3.40 0.46
N LEU A 75 6.64 -3.82 1.67
CA LEU A 75 8.04 -3.99 2.02
C LEU A 75 8.30 -5.45 2.38
N MET A 76 9.32 -6.04 1.76
CA MET A 76 9.80 -7.37 2.10
C MET A 76 11.14 -7.25 2.84
N PHE A 77 11.18 -7.79 4.04
CA PHE A 77 12.41 -7.85 4.84
C PHE A 77 12.91 -9.28 4.95
N THR A 78 14.22 -9.43 5.01
CA THR A 78 14.88 -10.72 5.18
C THR A 78 15.78 -10.73 6.40
N LYS A 79 15.86 -11.89 7.07
CA LYS A 79 16.87 -12.16 8.09
C LYS A 79 18.21 -12.51 7.44
N PRO A 80 19.36 -12.30 8.11
CA PRO A 80 20.69 -12.57 7.54
C PRO A 80 20.91 -13.98 7.02
N ALA A 81 20.26 -14.98 7.61
CA ALA A 81 20.35 -16.38 7.21
C ALA A 81 19.21 -16.83 6.25
N CYS A 82 18.40 -15.92 5.77
CA CYS A 82 17.30 -16.25 4.87
C CYS A 82 17.85 -16.53 3.46
N ARG A 83 17.71 -17.78 3.00
CA ARG A 83 18.00 -18.16 1.62
C ARG A 83 16.76 -17.90 0.77
N ILE A 84 16.62 -16.68 0.27
CA ILE A 84 15.61 -16.41 -0.77
C ILE A 84 16.19 -17.00 -2.07
N ARG A 85 15.56 -18.05 -2.60
CA ARG A 85 15.79 -18.43 -4.00
C ARG A 85 15.34 -17.23 -4.83
N ALA A 86 16.29 -16.65 -5.57
CA ALA A 86 16.01 -15.54 -6.47
C ALA A 86 15.06 -16.01 -7.58
N THR A 87 13.78 -15.98 -7.31
CA THR A 87 12.74 -16.10 -8.32
C THR A 87 12.50 -14.71 -8.85
N ARG A 88 13.21 -14.36 -9.94
CA ARG A 88 13.11 -13.12 -10.71
C ARG A 88 13.81 -11.90 -10.07
N PRO A 89 14.57 -11.11 -10.86
CA PRO A 89 15.12 -9.85 -10.37
C PRO A 89 13.97 -8.95 -9.96
N ALA A 90 14.00 -8.54 -8.72
CA ALA A 90 13.05 -7.58 -8.15
C ALA A 90 13.05 -6.32 -9.03
N SER A 91 11.88 -5.86 -9.40
CA SER A 91 11.71 -4.52 -9.94
C SER A 91 12.50 -3.55 -9.03
N ARG A 92 13.35 -2.72 -9.63
CA ARG A 92 14.25 -1.80 -8.95
C ARG A 92 13.59 -1.17 -7.72
N VAL A 93 14.24 -1.31 -6.56
CA VAL A 93 13.88 -0.52 -5.37
C VAL A 93 13.88 0.95 -5.82
N PRO A 94 12.79 1.70 -5.69
CA PRO A 94 12.75 3.11 -6.09
C PRO A 94 13.91 3.87 -5.46
N SER A 95 14.53 4.80 -6.19
CA SER A 95 15.73 5.53 -5.76
C SER A 95 15.60 6.19 -4.38
N LYS A 96 14.40 6.63 -4.03
CA LYS A 96 14.05 7.17 -2.69
C LYS A 96 14.26 6.18 -1.53
N TRP A 97 14.39 4.88 -1.81
CA TRP A 97 14.57 3.82 -0.80
C TRP A 97 15.94 3.14 -0.88
N SER A 98 16.73 3.38 -1.93
CA SER A 98 18.02 2.74 -2.18
C SER A 98 19.06 3.03 -1.09
N ALA A 99 19.01 4.22 -0.46
CA ALA A 99 19.92 4.61 0.61
C ALA A 99 19.74 3.81 1.93
N ILE A 100 18.72 2.96 2.01
CA ILE A 100 18.37 2.18 3.22
C ILE A 100 18.69 0.69 3.04
N SER A 101 19.12 0.27 1.86
CA SER A 101 19.50 -1.12 1.58
C SER A 101 20.92 -1.40 2.10
N PRO A 102 21.13 -2.38 2.99
CA PRO A 102 22.46 -2.76 3.47
C PRO A 102 23.33 -3.41 2.38
N LEU A 103 22.78 -3.74 1.22
CA LEU A 103 23.50 -4.37 0.11
C LEU A 103 24.36 -3.39 -0.73
N SER A 104 24.30 -2.08 -0.47
CA SER A 104 25.12 -1.07 -1.16
C SER A 104 26.44 -0.75 -0.43
N ARG A 105 26.83 -1.52 0.57
CA ARG A 105 28.13 -1.38 1.27
C ARG A 105 28.98 -2.66 1.14
N THR A 106 29.23 -3.10 -0.07
CA THR A 106 30.33 -4.02 -0.33
C THR A 106 30.93 -3.65 -1.68
N ILE A 107 31.85 -2.73 -1.65
CA ILE A 107 33.17 -2.74 -2.34
C ILE A 107 34.00 -1.66 -1.67
#